data_2927a84a252d257560d0df8980e1be74
#
_entry.id   2927a84a252d257560d0df8980e1be74
#
_cell.length_a   1.000
_cell.length_b   1.000
_cell.length_c   1.000
_cell.angle_alpha   90.00
_cell.angle_beta   90.00
_cell.angle_gamma   90.00
#
_symmetry.space_group_name_H-M   'P 1'
#
loop_
_entity.id
_entity.type
_entity.pdbx_description
1 polymer ?
#
loop_
_entity_poly.entity_id
_entity_poly.type
_entity_poly.pdbx_seq_one_letter_code
_entity_poly.pdbx_strand_id
1 'polypeptide(L)'
;MLLFEDGFSLSNTATVSYQWSKKGKQPKTTCKQRERERQTAMGSYNYETGQMTVGFHNRGNYQSFKRHLKKVLYVYGKHSKIIIVVDNVKFHHAKLLKKWLQKHPKLELVYLPPYSPELNPIERAWWYMRKKITHNRFIKTLKARKIAFWKMFSLFQKPNNELLKICEINF
;
A
#
# COMPACT_ATOMS: atom_id res chain seq x y z
N MET A 1 0.17 -19.29 3.33
CA MET A 1 -0.35 -18.04 2.74
C MET A 1 0.80 -17.09 2.50
N LEU A 2 0.88 -16.47 1.36
CA LEU A 2 1.90 -15.50 0.98
C LEU A 2 1.27 -14.11 0.81
N LEU A 3 1.81 -13.12 1.53
CA LEU A 3 1.40 -11.73 1.48
C LEU A 3 2.61 -10.85 1.10
N PHE A 4 2.35 -9.79 0.36
CA PHE A 4 3.32 -8.72 0.08
C PHE A 4 2.87 -7.45 0.78
N GLU A 5 3.74 -6.82 1.54
CA GLU A 5 3.40 -5.61 2.31
C GLU A 5 4.21 -4.42 1.83
N ASP A 6 3.58 -3.26 1.88
CA ASP A 6 4.24 -1.98 1.64
C ASP A 6 3.47 -0.80 2.23
N GLY A 7 4.19 0.31 2.44
CA GLY A 7 3.69 1.56 2.96
C GLY A 7 3.47 2.62 1.89
N PHE A 8 2.22 2.97 1.63
CA PHE A 8 1.83 4.00 0.68
C PHE A 8 1.64 5.37 1.34
N SER A 9 2.35 6.40 0.88
CA SER A 9 2.17 7.77 1.37
C SER A 9 1.00 8.46 0.67
N LEU A 10 -0.02 8.81 1.44
CA LEU A 10 -1.16 9.60 1.00
C LEU A 10 -0.95 11.05 1.41
N SER A 11 -0.78 11.95 0.44
CA SER A 11 -0.66 13.40 0.68
C SER A 11 -1.76 14.15 -0.07
N ASN A 12 -2.05 15.37 0.34
CA ASN A 12 -2.96 16.25 -0.39
C ASN A 12 -2.30 16.95 -1.59
N THR A 13 -1.03 16.69 -1.89
CA THR A 13 -0.32 17.22 -3.08
C THR A 13 -0.77 16.52 -4.34
N ALA A 14 -1.10 17.27 -5.40
CA ALA A 14 -1.46 16.67 -6.68
C ALA A 14 -0.31 15.84 -7.24
N THR A 15 -0.63 14.68 -7.81
CA THR A 15 0.33 13.82 -8.50
C THR A 15 0.14 13.97 -10.00
N VAL A 16 1.24 14.19 -10.72
CA VAL A 16 1.24 14.34 -12.19
C VAL A 16 1.68 13.04 -12.84
N SER A 17 1.05 12.68 -13.93
CA SER A 17 1.39 11.51 -14.73
C SER A 17 1.16 11.82 -16.21
N TYR A 18 1.71 11.00 -17.11
CA TYR A 18 1.48 11.12 -18.54
C TYR A 18 0.00 11.02 -18.87
N GLN A 19 -0.46 11.88 -19.79
CA GLN A 19 -1.81 11.84 -20.37
C GLN A 19 -1.80 12.32 -21.81
N TRP A 20 -2.75 11.84 -22.61
CA TRP A 20 -2.95 12.30 -23.97
C TRP A 20 -3.49 13.72 -24.02
N SER A 21 -2.99 14.53 -24.94
CA SER A 21 -3.50 15.88 -25.22
C SER A 21 -3.32 16.21 -26.70
N LYS A 22 -3.97 17.28 -27.18
CA LYS A 22 -3.74 17.79 -28.53
C LYS A 22 -2.27 18.22 -28.68
N LYS A 23 -1.67 17.96 -29.84
CA LYS A 23 -0.30 18.40 -30.18
C LYS A 23 -0.14 19.89 -29.90
N GLY A 24 0.93 20.26 -29.19
CA GLY A 24 1.22 21.65 -28.79
C GLY A 24 0.44 22.17 -27.55
N LYS A 25 -0.46 21.38 -26.95
CA LYS A 25 -1.18 21.77 -25.72
C LYS A 25 -0.76 20.90 -24.54
N GLN A 26 0.07 21.46 -23.66
CA GLN A 26 0.45 20.76 -22.42
C GLN A 26 -0.72 20.77 -21.41
N PRO A 27 -1.16 19.61 -20.89
CA PRO A 27 -2.18 19.56 -19.86
C PRO A 27 -1.69 20.20 -18.56
N LYS A 28 -2.53 21.00 -17.93
CA LYS A 28 -2.21 21.67 -16.65
C LYS A 28 -3.07 21.07 -15.55
N THR A 29 -2.46 20.75 -14.41
CA THR A 29 -3.16 20.30 -13.20
C THR A 29 -3.03 21.34 -12.09
N THR A 30 -4.13 21.72 -11.47
CA THR A 30 -4.15 22.68 -10.38
C THR A 30 -3.43 22.09 -9.16
N CYS A 31 -2.46 22.83 -8.61
CA CYS A 31 -1.64 22.41 -7.45
C CYS A 31 -1.65 23.44 -6.31
N LYS A 32 -2.73 24.24 -6.15
CA LYS A 32 -2.78 25.22 -5.06
C LYS A 32 -2.95 24.50 -3.72
N GLN A 33 -1.86 24.47 -2.93
CA GLN A 33 -1.90 23.97 -1.56
C GLN A 33 -1.00 24.79 -0.66
N ARG A 34 -1.60 25.36 0.41
CA ARG A 34 -0.88 26.09 1.45
C ARG A 34 -0.27 25.15 2.50
N GLU A 35 -0.90 24.02 2.77
CA GLU A 35 -0.47 23.08 3.82
C GLU A 35 -0.27 21.69 3.24
N ARG A 36 0.82 21.02 3.64
CA ARG A 36 1.12 19.65 3.26
C ARG A 36 0.66 18.69 4.36
N GLU A 37 -0.49 18.10 4.16
CA GLU A 37 -0.97 17.02 5.00
C GLU A 37 -0.52 15.66 4.44
N ARG A 38 -0.14 14.74 5.33
CA ARG A 38 0.27 13.37 4.96
C ARG A 38 -0.29 12.34 5.92
N GLN A 39 -0.65 11.19 5.37
CA GLN A 39 -0.91 9.95 6.11
C GLN A 39 -0.21 8.79 5.42
N THR A 40 0.00 7.70 6.15
CA THR A 40 0.54 6.45 5.60
C THR A 40 -0.58 5.42 5.56
N ALA A 41 -0.85 4.84 4.39
CA ALA A 41 -1.59 3.61 4.28
C ALA A 41 -0.57 2.47 4.30
N MET A 42 -0.77 1.49 5.17
CA MET A 42 -0.04 0.22 5.14
C MET A 42 -0.95 -0.84 4.57
N GLY A 43 -0.48 -1.60 3.62
CA GLY A 43 -1.26 -2.61 2.93
C GLY A 43 -0.54 -3.94 2.83
N SER A 44 -1.31 -5.02 2.89
CA SER A 44 -0.85 -6.36 2.54
C SER A 44 -1.69 -6.88 1.39
N TYR A 45 -1.05 -7.35 0.35
CA TYR A 45 -1.63 -7.95 -0.84
C TYR A 45 -1.47 -9.47 -0.76
N ASN A 46 -2.56 -10.20 -0.89
CA ASN A 46 -2.56 -11.65 -0.96
C ASN A 46 -2.29 -12.10 -2.40
N TYR A 47 -1.16 -12.74 -2.63
CA TYR A 47 -0.70 -13.17 -3.95
C TYR A 47 -1.59 -14.25 -4.59
N GLU A 48 -2.26 -15.06 -3.77
CA GLU A 48 -3.11 -16.16 -4.26
C GLU A 48 -4.51 -15.68 -4.66
N THR A 49 -5.03 -14.65 -3.97
CA THR A 49 -6.45 -14.25 -4.11
C THR A 49 -6.64 -12.84 -4.66
N GLY A 50 -5.58 -12.04 -4.75
CA GLY A 50 -5.70 -10.62 -5.08
C GLY A 50 -6.36 -9.76 -4.00
N GLN A 51 -6.62 -10.31 -2.81
CA GLN A 51 -7.23 -9.59 -1.71
C GLN A 51 -6.23 -8.63 -1.06
N MET A 52 -6.69 -7.44 -0.67
CA MET A 52 -5.88 -6.49 0.08
C MET A 52 -6.41 -6.24 1.48
N THR A 53 -5.50 -6.16 2.44
CA THR A 53 -5.77 -5.67 3.80
C THR A 53 -5.03 -4.35 4.00
N VAL A 54 -5.75 -3.25 4.24
CA VAL A 54 -5.17 -1.91 4.31
C VAL A 54 -5.58 -1.21 5.60
N GLY A 55 -4.64 -0.50 6.22
CA GLY A 55 -4.85 0.38 7.38
C GLY A 55 -4.26 1.76 7.16
N PHE A 56 -4.95 2.83 7.61
CA PHE A 56 -4.43 4.19 7.60
C PHE A 56 -3.80 4.54 8.95
N HIS A 57 -2.63 5.15 8.89
CA HIS A 57 -1.83 5.54 10.04
C HIS A 57 -1.30 6.97 9.87
N ASN A 58 -1.06 7.68 10.96
CA ASN A 58 -0.51 9.04 10.89
C ASN A 58 0.93 9.06 10.38
N ARG A 59 1.71 8.02 10.70
CA ARG A 59 3.12 7.89 10.30
C ARG A 59 3.46 6.43 10.00
N GLY A 60 4.42 6.21 9.09
CA GLY A 60 5.08 4.93 8.87
C GLY A 60 6.16 4.72 9.93
N ASN A 61 5.93 3.81 10.87
CA ASN A 61 6.88 3.42 11.91
C ASN A 61 6.56 2.00 12.41
N TYR A 62 7.43 1.44 13.28
CA TYR A 62 7.25 0.09 13.80
C TYR A 62 5.92 -0.12 14.55
N GLN A 63 5.39 0.90 15.22
CA GLN A 63 4.12 0.82 15.95
C GLN A 63 2.93 0.72 14.98
N SER A 64 2.96 1.48 13.89
CA SER A 64 1.95 1.44 12.83
C SER A 64 2.02 0.11 12.09
N PHE A 65 3.22 -0.36 11.77
CA PHE A 65 3.43 -1.67 11.17
C PHE A 65 2.96 -2.81 12.08
N LYS A 66 3.29 -2.78 13.36
CA LYS A 66 2.76 -3.74 14.35
C LYS A 66 1.23 -3.75 14.40
N ARG A 67 0.58 -2.56 14.33
CA ARG A 67 -0.89 -2.48 14.25
C ARG A 67 -1.42 -3.10 12.96
N HIS A 68 -0.73 -2.88 11.85
CA HIS A 68 -1.07 -3.50 10.57
C HIS A 68 -0.95 -5.03 10.64
N LEU A 69 0.14 -5.57 11.20
CA LEU A 69 0.32 -7.01 11.41
C LEU A 69 -0.77 -7.63 12.29
N LYS A 70 -1.22 -6.92 13.33
CA LYS A 70 -2.39 -7.36 14.13
C LYS A 70 -3.65 -7.45 13.28
N LYS A 71 -3.87 -6.52 12.35
CA LYS A 71 -4.98 -6.58 11.40
C LYS A 71 -4.84 -7.76 10.45
N VAL A 72 -3.65 -8.04 9.94
CA VAL A 72 -3.35 -9.22 9.13
C VAL A 72 -3.68 -10.50 9.89
N LEU A 73 -3.25 -10.62 11.14
CA LEU A 73 -3.60 -11.76 12.00
C LEU A 73 -5.11 -11.90 12.22
N TYR A 74 -5.83 -10.81 12.37
CA TYR A 74 -7.28 -10.83 12.51
C TYR A 74 -7.97 -11.37 11.24
N VAL A 75 -7.52 -10.91 10.06
CA VAL A 75 -8.11 -11.30 8.77
C VAL A 75 -7.73 -12.72 8.39
N TYR A 76 -6.47 -13.11 8.58
CA TYR A 76 -5.90 -14.35 8.07
C TYR A 76 -5.48 -15.35 9.15
N GLY A 77 -5.88 -15.13 10.40
CA GLY A 77 -5.45 -15.93 11.56
C GLY A 77 -5.86 -17.41 11.54
N LYS A 78 -6.75 -17.80 10.63
CA LYS A 78 -7.12 -19.21 10.38
C LYS A 78 -6.01 -20.01 9.70
N HIS A 79 -5.08 -19.36 9.00
CA HIS A 79 -3.96 -20.01 8.36
C HIS A 79 -2.91 -20.45 9.39
N SER A 80 -2.32 -21.62 9.19
CA SER A 80 -1.25 -22.16 10.05
C SER A 80 0.00 -21.31 10.00
N LYS A 81 0.35 -20.79 8.81
CA LYS A 81 1.50 -19.91 8.56
C LYS A 81 1.14 -18.78 7.62
N ILE A 82 1.64 -17.57 7.92
CA ILE A 82 1.49 -16.36 7.12
C ILE A 82 2.88 -15.80 6.87
N ILE A 83 3.35 -15.90 5.64
CA ILE A 83 4.62 -15.34 5.18
C ILE A 83 4.32 -13.96 4.61
N ILE A 84 5.01 -12.94 5.09
CA ILE A 84 4.84 -11.55 4.65
C ILE A 84 6.17 -11.07 4.08
N VAL A 85 6.17 -10.81 2.79
CA VAL A 85 7.31 -10.20 2.09
C VAL A 85 7.23 -8.70 2.32
N VAL A 86 8.31 -8.12 2.82
CA VAL A 86 8.40 -6.69 3.19
C VAL A 86 9.67 -6.08 2.59
N ASP A 87 9.66 -4.77 2.39
CA ASP A 87 10.87 -4.04 2.05
C ASP A 87 11.87 -3.98 3.23
N ASN A 88 13.08 -3.53 2.95
CA ASN A 88 14.18 -3.54 3.92
C ASN A 88 14.31 -2.20 4.70
N VAL A 89 13.17 -1.54 5.02
CA VAL A 89 13.21 -0.29 5.80
C VAL A 89 13.54 -0.53 7.27
N LYS A 90 14.24 0.43 7.87
CA LYS A 90 14.77 0.33 9.25
C LYS A 90 13.74 -0.06 10.31
N PHE A 91 12.50 0.41 10.22
CA PHE A 91 11.50 0.15 11.25
C PHE A 91 10.98 -1.31 11.23
N HIS A 92 11.12 -2.04 10.11
CA HIS A 92 10.83 -3.48 10.05
C HIS A 92 11.82 -4.32 10.88
N HIS A 93 13.02 -3.79 11.14
CA HIS A 93 14.05 -4.44 11.96
C HIS A 93 14.04 -4.02 13.43
N ALA A 94 13.06 -3.23 13.88
CA ALA A 94 13.00 -2.72 15.25
C ALA A 94 13.01 -3.85 16.28
N LYS A 95 13.87 -3.75 17.31
CA LYS A 95 14.01 -4.76 18.39
C LYS A 95 12.66 -5.12 19.05
N LEU A 96 11.82 -4.11 19.28
CA LEU A 96 10.50 -4.31 19.88
C LEU A 96 9.54 -5.08 18.95
N LEU A 97 9.68 -4.92 17.65
CA LEU A 97 8.92 -5.68 16.66
C LEU A 97 9.37 -7.14 16.65
N LYS A 98 10.68 -7.40 16.66
CA LYS A 98 11.23 -8.77 16.74
C LYS A 98 10.74 -9.52 17.97
N LYS A 99 10.78 -8.89 19.17
CA LYS A 99 10.23 -9.47 20.40
C LYS A 99 8.73 -9.78 20.31
N TRP A 100 7.99 -8.94 19.59
CA TRP A 100 6.55 -9.17 19.40
C TRP A 100 6.31 -10.32 18.40
N LEU A 101 7.06 -10.41 17.30
CA LEU A 101 6.97 -11.51 16.33
C LEU A 101 7.28 -12.88 16.95
N GLN A 102 8.24 -12.97 17.88
CA GLN A 102 8.54 -14.20 18.61
C GLN A 102 7.32 -14.76 19.37
N LYS A 103 6.39 -13.89 19.80
CA LYS A 103 5.12 -14.28 20.43
C LYS A 103 4.01 -14.64 19.42
N HIS A 104 4.29 -14.50 18.12
CA HIS A 104 3.33 -14.74 17.04
C HIS A 104 3.96 -15.62 15.95
N PRO A 105 4.28 -16.90 16.26
CA PRO A 105 5.07 -17.78 15.37
C PRO A 105 4.39 -18.08 14.05
N LYS A 106 3.10 -17.79 13.91
CA LYS A 106 2.37 -17.87 12.63
C LYS A 106 2.84 -16.83 11.61
N LEU A 107 3.39 -15.69 12.08
CA LEU A 107 3.90 -14.63 11.21
C LEU A 107 5.38 -14.82 10.95
N GLU A 108 5.75 -14.83 9.69
CA GLU A 108 7.14 -14.79 9.25
C GLU A 108 7.35 -13.62 8.31
N LEU A 109 8.38 -12.80 8.57
CA LEU A 109 8.78 -11.71 7.67
C LEU A 109 9.93 -12.18 6.80
N VAL A 110 9.78 -12.01 5.49
CA VAL A 110 10.81 -12.21 4.48
C VAL A 110 11.16 -10.86 3.89
N TYR A 111 12.44 -10.51 3.88
CA TYR A 111 12.88 -9.20 3.43
C TYR A 111 13.31 -9.24 1.97
N LEU A 112 12.80 -8.29 1.19
CA LEU A 112 13.26 -8.06 -0.17
C LEU A 112 14.71 -7.55 -0.17
N PRO A 113 15.47 -7.78 -1.26
CA PRO A 113 16.74 -7.10 -1.46
C PRO A 113 16.57 -5.58 -1.37
N PRO A 114 17.60 -4.83 -0.93
CA PRO A 114 17.56 -3.38 -0.96
C PRO A 114 17.28 -2.85 -2.37
N TYR A 115 16.46 -1.79 -2.48
CA TYR A 115 16.17 -1.10 -3.75
C TYR A 115 15.54 -1.97 -4.85
N SER A 116 14.73 -2.96 -4.49
CA SER A 116 14.06 -3.87 -5.43
C SER A 116 12.52 -3.77 -5.38
N PRO A 117 11.93 -2.58 -5.65
CA PRO A 117 10.48 -2.39 -5.60
C PRO A 117 9.74 -3.19 -6.70
N GLU A 118 10.43 -3.51 -7.80
CA GLU A 118 9.90 -4.32 -8.91
C GLU A 118 9.53 -5.74 -8.48
N LEU A 119 10.17 -6.26 -7.43
CA LEU A 119 9.86 -7.57 -6.84
C LEU A 119 8.67 -7.53 -5.87
N ASN A 120 8.12 -6.33 -5.60
CA ASN A 120 6.98 -6.18 -4.70
C ASN A 120 5.69 -5.89 -5.49
N PRO A 121 4.83 -6.90 -5.75
CA PRO A 121 3.64 -6.73 -6.58
C PRO A 121 2.64 -5.71 -6.03
N ILE A 122 2.63 -5.43 -4.74
CA ILE A 122 1.73 -4.44 -4.14
C ILE A 122 2.01 -3.01 -4.65
N GLU A 123 3.23 -2.72 -5.11
CA GLU A 123 3.57 -1.43 -5.73
C GLU A 123 2.75 -1.17 -7.00
N ARG A 124 2.44 -2.22 -7.77
CA ARG A 124 1.54 -2.14 -8.94
C ARG A 124 0.12 -1.81 -8.53
N ALA A 125 -0.36 -2.37 -7.41
CA ALA A 125 -1.67 -2.03 -6.86
C ALA A 125 -1.72 -0.55 -6.43
N TRP A 126 -0.68 -0.03 -5.75
CA TRP A 126 -0.59 1.38 -5.39
C TRP A 126 -0.56 2.29 -6.61
N TRP A 127 0.22 1.94 -7.63
CA TRP A 127 0.27 2.69 -8.89
C TRP A 127 -1.09 2.72 -9.58
N TYR A 128 -1.77 1.57 -9.68
CA TYR A 128 -3.11 1.47 -10.25
C TYR A 128 -4.11 2.39 -9.54
N MET A 129 -4.12 2.36 -8.21
CA MET A 129 -5.01 3.20 -7.42
C MET A 129 -4.70 4.69 -7.60
N ARG A 130 -3.42 5.08 -7.62
CA ARG A 130 -3.01 6.47 -7.91
C ARG A 130 -3.51 6.91 -9.28
N LYS A 131 -3.35 6.07 -10.29
CA LYS A 131 -3.80 6.35 -11.66
C LYS A 131 -5.31 6.60 -11.71
N LYS A 132 -6.09 5.82 -10.99
CA LYS A 132 -7.56 5.96 -10.95
C LYS A 132 -8.04 7.15 -10.11
N ILE A 133 -7.34 7.50 -9.03
CA ILE A 133 -7.85 8.44 -8.01
C ILE A 133 -7.14 9.80 -8.07
N THR A 134 -5.80 9.83 -8.13
CA THR A 134 -5.04 11.07 -7.87
C THR A 134 -4.25 11.60 -9.05
N HIS A 135 -3.84 10.76 -10.01
CA HIS A 135 -3.03 11.24 -11.14
C HIS A 135 -3.83 12.23 -11.98
N ASN A 136 -3.25 13.41 -12.22
CA ASN A 136 -3.83 14.51 -12.98
C ASN A 136 -5.19 15.00 -12.46
N ARG A 137 -5.51 14.71 -11.18
CA ARG A 137 -6.73 15.14 -10.51
C ARG A 137 -6.42 15.93 -9.26
N PHE A 138 -7.06 17.09 -9.12
CA PHE A 138 -6.98 17.89 -7.92
C PHE A 138 -8.07 17.47 -6.93
N ILE A 139 -7.67 16.94 -5.80
CA ILE A 139 -8.56 16.66 -4.67
C ILE A 139 -8.09 17.53 -3.50
N LYS A 140 -8.92 18.50 -3.13
CA LYS A 140 -8.57 19.63 -2.23
C LYS A 140 -8.09 19.19 -0.85
N THR A 141 -8.70 18.17 -0.23
CA THR A 141 -8.41 17.79 1.15
C THR A 141 -7.89 16.36 1.27
N LEU A 142 -7.04 16.12 2.27
CA LEU A 142 -6.58 14.78 2.61
C LEU A 142 -7.74 13.85 2.99
N LYS A 143 -8.74 14.38 3.70
CA LYS A 143 -9.97 13.64 4.06
C LYS A 143 -10.70 13.12 2.83
N ALA A 144 -10.91 13.97 1.81
CA ALA A 144 -11.58 13.56 0.57
C ALA A 144 -10.76 12.50 -0.20
N ARG A 145 -9.43 12.65 -0.25
CA ARG A 145 -8.54 11.62 -0.83
C ARG A 145 -8.63 10.31 -0.10
N LYS A 146 -8.55 10.34 1.23
CA LYS A 146 -8.68 9.14 2.06
C LYS A 146 -10.00 8.42 1.80
N ILE A 147 -11.12 9.14 1.68
CA ILE A 147 -12.43 8.56 1.36
C ILE A 147 -12.39 7.90 -0.04
N ALA A 148 -11.80 8.56 -1.05
CA ALA A 148 -11.70 8.00 -2.40
C ALA A 148 -10.86 6.71 -2.43
N PHE A 149 -9.71 6.70 -1.75
CA PHE A 149 -8.89 5.49 -1.60
C PHE A 149 -9.62 4.40 -0.81
N TRP A 150 -10.31 4.77 0.26
CA TRP A 150 -11.05 3.80 1.08
C TRP A 150 -12.17 3.12 0.30
N LYS A 151 -12.91 3.86 -0.53
CA LYS A 151 -13.91 3.27 -1.43
C LYS A 151 -13.29 2.23 -2.36
N MET A 152 -12.11 2.49 -2.92
CA MET A 152 -11.41 1.52 -3.77
C MET A 152 -10.88 0.34 -2.96
N PHE A 153 -10.29 0.56 -1.79
CA PHE A 153 -9.85 -0.52 -0.91
C PHE A 153 -11.00 -1.45 -0.48
N SER A 154 -12.20 -0.92 -0.27
CA SER A 154 -13.35 -1.75 0.10
C SER A 154 -13.70 -2.79 -0.97
N LEU A 155 -13.47 -2.47 -2.25
CA LEU A 155 -13.65 -3.42 -3.35
C LEU A 155 -12.59 -4.54 -3.34
N PHE A 156 -11.40 -4.25 -2.79
CA PHE A 156 -10.27 -5.19 -2.75
C PHE A 156 -10.16 -5.96 -1.43
N GLN A 157 -11.10 -5.80 -0.51
CA GLN A 157 -11.15 -6.58 0.74
C GLN A 157 -11.62 -8.02 0.54
N LYS A 158 -12.09 -8.37 -0.65
CA LYS A 158 -12.46 -9.72 -1.07
C LYS A 158 -11.51 -10.19 -2.16
N PRO A 159 -11.46 -11.50 -2.48
CA PRO A 159 -10.71 -12.02 -3.61
C PRO A 159 -11.01 -11.22 -4.89
N ASN A 160 -9.97 -10.84 -5.64
CA ASN A 160 -10.09 -9.89 -6.74
C ASN A 160 -9.20 -10.26 -7.92
N ASN A 161 -9.82 -10.75 -9.00
CA ASN A 161 -9.11 -11.18 -10.21
C ASN A 161 -8.48 -9.99 -10.99
N GLU A 162 -9.03 -8.77 -10.87
CA GLU A 162 -8.43 -7.59 -11.51
C GLU A 162 -7.09 -7.28 -10.86
N LEU A 163 -7.01 -7.31 -9.53
CA LEU A 163 -5.74 -7.11 -8.84
C LEU A 163 -4.75 -8.24 -9.09
N LEU A 164 -5.18 -9.49 -9.22
CA LEU A 164 -4.28 -10.58 -9.60
C LEU A 164 -3.58 -10.29 -10.92
N LYS A 165 -4.34 -9.88 -11.95
CA LYS A 165 -3.78 -9.51 -13.27
C LYS A 165 -2.84 -8.29 -13.20
N ILE A 166 -3.19 -7.26 -12.42
CA ILE A 166 -2.39 -6.03 -12.27
C ILE A 166 -1.07 -6.31 -11.54
N CYS A 167 -1.12 -7.17 -10.54
CA CYS A 167 0.01 -7.48 -9.65
C CYS A 167 0.81 -8.71 -10.12
N GLU A 168 0.50 -9.28 -11.28
CA GLU A 168 1.22 -10.42 -11.85
C GLU A 168 2.71 -10.05 -12.06
N ILE A 169 3.60 -10.87 -11.50
CA ILE A 169 5.04 -10.72 -11.70
C ILE A 169 5.43 -11.66 -12.84
N ASN A 170 5.85 -11.10 -13.97
CA ASN A 170 6.49 -11.85 -15.04
C ASN A 170 7.99 -11.88 -14.74
N PHE A 171 8.49 -13.04 -14.36
CA PHE A 171 9.92 -13.30 -14.21
C PHE A 171 10.54 -13.63 -15.56
#